data_8094e77b1b6501dd181c3249601d94a7
#
_entry.id   8094e77b1b6501dd181c3249601d94a7
#
_cell.length_a   1.000
_cell.length_b   1.000
_cell.length_c   1.000
_cell.angle_alpha   90.00
_cell.angle_beta   90.00
_cell.angle_gamma   90.00
#
_symmetry.space_group_name_H-M   'P 1'
#
loop_
_entity.id
_entity.type
_entity.pdbx_description
1 polymer ?
#
loop_
_entity_poly.entity_id
_entity_poly.type
_entity_poly.pdbx_seq_one_letter_code
_entity_poly.pdbx_strand_id
1 'polypeptide(L)'
;MRPVYGFDIETDTTVDGLDPRVSRVTSFAVWSLTERHCIAGEDERELLCELARLVDRLPAGIMVGWNSAVFDLPFLATRAGLLGISLPFTLIPDPAITPKYDFTPPHTCGYRAYVGEHVHADIAYAYELDAHRLGVSWSLKSVARAFGVQMVEVDRERMQELSADELAAYNLSDARGTCLLARGLGDRLADWLDSHRIRELEEMRGSALRV
;
A
#
# COMPACT_ATOMS: atom_id res chain seq x y z
N MET A 1 1.98 1.48 -22.25
CA MET A 1 2.55 1.36 -20.89
C MET A 1 1.38 1.07 -19.95
N ARG A 2 1.50 0.09 -19.05
CA ARG A 2 0.44 -0.21 -18.06
C ARG A 2 0.27 1.00 -17.12
N PRO A 3 -0.95 1.33 -16.68
CA PRO A 3 -1.17 2.34 -15.64
C PRO A 3 -0.43 1.97 -14.36
N VAL A 4 0.08 2.99 -13.66
CA VAL A 4 0.68 2.84 -12.33
C VAL A 4 -0.18 3.60 -11.33
N TYR A 5 -0.65 2.92 -10.31
CA TYR A 5 -1.51 3.45 -9.26
C TYR A 5 -0.76 3.40 -7.93
N GLY A 6 -0.48 4.53 -7.34
CA GLY A 6 -0.03 4.60 -5.95
C GLY A 6 -1.20 4.33 -5.02
N PHE A 7 -0.96 3.58 -3.97
CA PHE A 7 -1.94 3.15 -3.00
C PHE A 7 -1.41 3.32 -1.59
N ASP A 8 -2.26 3.75 -0.68
CA ASP A 8 -1.94 3.93 0.73
C ASP A 8 -3.19 3.85 1.60
N ILE A 9 -3.05 3.44 2.85
CA ILE A 9 -4.13 3.45 3.85
C ILE A 9 -3.70 4.21 5.09
N GLU A 10 -4.72 4.76 5.81
CA GLU A 10 -4.55 5.27 7.16
C GLU A 10 -5.37 4.46 8.15
N THR A 11 -4.86 4.32 9.36
CA THR A 11 -5.47 3.52 10.41
C THR A 11 -5.77 4.37 11.64
N ASP A 12 -6.66 3.90 12.50
CA ASP A 12 -7.04 4.58 13.74
C ASP A 12 -5.88 4.54 14.74
N THR A 13 -5.25 5.69 14.97
CA THR A 13 -4.13 5.85 15.90
C THR A 13 -4.56 6.18 17.35
N THR A 14 -5.86 6.24 17.63
CA THR A 14 -6.38 6.38 19.00
C THR A 14 -6.23 5.10 19.81
N VAL A 15 -5.95 3.99 19.14
CA VAL A 15 -5.60 2.68 19.68
C VAL A 15 -4.23 2.26 19.12
N ASP A 16 -3.85 0.99 19.24
CA ASP A 16 -2.65 0.48 18.53
C ASP A 16 -2.92 0.46 17.01
N GLY A 17 -2.58 1.54 16.34
CA GLY A 17 -2.81 1.74 14.91
C GLY A 17 -2.09 0.73 14.01
N LEU A 18 -1.16 -0.05 14.56
CA LEU A 18 -0.43 -1.09 13.83
C LEU A 18 -1.07 -2.48 13.97
N ASP A 19 -2.01 -2.67 14.91
CA ASP A 19 -2.68 -3.96 15.12
C ASP A 19 -4.08 -3.97 14.50
N PRO A 20 -4.30 -4.68 13.38
CA PRO A 20 -5.60 -4.73 12.69
C PRO A 20 -6.68 -5.47 13.50
N ARG A 21 -6.36 -6.11 14.63
CA ARG A 21 -7.35 -6.75 15.50
C ARG A 21 -8.08 -5.72 16.34
N VAL A 22 -7.47 -4.59 16.62
CA VAL A 22 -8.02 -3.52 17.47
C VAL A 22 -8.20 -2.19 16.75
N SER A 23 -7.38 -1.90 15.74
CA SER A 23 -7.48 -0.70 14.93
C SER A 23 -8.30 -0.95 13.67
N ARG A 24 -8.91 0.10 13.15
CA ARG A 24 -9.69 0.11 11.90
C ARG A 24 -8.98 0.92 10.81
N VAL A 25 -9.34 0.67 9.57
CA VAL A 25 -8.97 1.55 8.46
C VAL A 25 -9.85 2.80 8.52
N THR A 26 -9.24 3.97 8.47
CA THR A 26 -9.93 5.29 8.52
C THR A 26 -9.92 6.00 7.19
N SER A 27 -8.98 5.64 6.31
CA SER A 27 -8.89 6.21 4.96
C SER A 27 -8.16 5.25 4.04
N PHE A 28 -8.48 5.30 2.75
CA PHE A 28 -7.62 4.78 1.69
C PHE A 28 -7.48 5.79 0.56
N ALA A 29 -6.36 5.75 -0.14
CA ALA A 29 -6.09 6.57 -1.29
C ALA A 29 -5.54 5.77 -2.46
N VAL A 30 -5.99 6.12 -3.67
CA VAL A 30 -5.42 5.63 -4.93
C VAL A 30 -5.12 6.83 -5.83
N TRP A 31 -3.91 6.90 -6.34
CA TRP A 31 -3.49 8.00 -7.19
C TRP A 31 -2.74 7.51 -8.44
N SER A 32 -3.09 8.09 -9.59
CA SER A 32 -2.33 7.96 -10.83
C SER A 32 -2.29 9.30 -11.57
N LEU A 33 -1.71 9.34 -12.77
CA LEU A 33 -1.73 10.57 -13.59
C LEU A 33 -3.15 10.96 -14.02
N THR A 34 -4.07 10.01 -14.11
CA THR A 34 -5.44 10.20 -14.61
C THR A 34 -6.50 10.00 -13.55
N GLU A 35 -6.18 9.31 -12.46
CA GLU A 35 -7.12 8.91 -11.41
C GLU A 35 -6.69 9.46 -10.05
N ARG A 36 -7.64 9.94 -9.28
CA ARG A 36 -7.42 10.42 -7.91
C ARG A 36 -8.63 10.05 -7.07
N HIS A 37 -8.45 9.11 -6.18
CA HIS A 37 -9.48 8.65 -5.28
C HIS A 37 -8.93 8.64 -3.86
N CYS A 38 -9.63 9.29 -2.96
CA CYS A 38 -9.40 9.18 -1.53
C CYS A 38 -10.75 9.16 -0.84
N ILE A 39 -10.95 8.19 0.01
CA ILE A 39 -12.12 8.08 0.85
C ILE A 39 -11.64 7.95 2.29
N ALA A 40 -12.14 8.84 3.13
CA ALA A 40 -11.98 8.80 4.58
C ALA A 40 -13.37 8.74 5.22
N GLY A 41 -13.52 8.01 6.31
CA GLY A 41 -14.81 7.87 6.95
C GLY A 41 -14.78 7.07 8.25
N GLU A 42 -15.89 7.15 8.98
CA GLU A 42 -16.07 6.42 10.23
C GLU A 42 -16.60 4.99 10.02
N ASP A 43 -17.34 4.76 8.94
CA ASP A 43 -17.84 3.43 8.58
C ASP A 43 -16.80 2.66 7.77
N GLU A 44 -16.01 1.86 8.47
CA GLU A 44 -14.97 1.02 7.85
C GLU A 44 -15.54 0.03 6.85
N ARG A 45 -16.75 -0.51 7.10
CA ARG A 45 -17.39 -1.45 6.19
C ARG A 45 -17.69 -0.80 4.84
N GLU A 46 -18.26 0.39 4.87
CA GLU A 46 -18.55 1.17 3.65
C GLU A 46 -17.23 1.49 2.92
N LEU A 47 -16.21 1.92 3.65
CA LEU A 47 -14.89 2.25 3.13
C LEU A 47 -14.24 1.06 2.41
N LEU A 48 -14.25 -0.14 3.01
CA LEU A 48 -13.69 -1.34 2.36
C LEU A 48 -14.52 -1.79 1.15
N CYS A 49 -15.85 -1.64 1.20
CA CYS A 49 -16.69 -1.92 0.03
C CYS A 49 -16.41 -0.94 -1.13
N GLU A 50 -16.17 0.33 -0.83
CA GLU A 50 -15.80 1.33 -1.87
C GLU A 50 -14.41 1.04 -2.44
N LEU A 51 -13.45 0.62 -1.60
CA LEU A 51 -12.13 0.17 -2.07
C LEU A 51 -12.27 -0.99 -3.06
N ALA A 52 -13.06 -2.01 -2.72
CA ALA A 52 -13.30 -3.15 -3.62
C ALA A 52 -13.88 -2.70 -4.97
N ARG A 53 -14.93 -1.86 -4.94
CA ARG A 53 -15.56 -1.32 -6.16
C ARG A 53 -14.60 -0.45 -6.98
N LEU A 54 -13.75 0.32 -6.33
CA LEU A 54 -12.75 1.14 -7.01
C LEU A 54 -11.75 0.27 -7.75
N VAL A 55 -11.17 -0.72 -7.07
CA VAL A 55 -10.20 -1.65 -7.65
C VAL A 55 -10.75 -2.36 -8.89
N ASP A 56 -12.01 -2.83 -8.82
CA ASP A 56 -12.65 -3.51 -9.95
C ASP A 56 -12.92 -2.60 -11.16
N ARG A 57 -13.04 -1.28 -10.94
CA ARG A 57 -13.29 -0.30 -12.03
C ARG A 57 -12.02 0.20 -12.70
N LEU A 58 -10.89 0.15 -12.01
CA LEU A 58 -9.63 0.67 -12.56
C LEU A 58 -9.12 -0.22 -13.69
N PRO A 59 -8.65 0.34 -14.82
CA PRO A 59 -7.97 -0.42 -15.85
C PRO A 59 -6.79 -1.22 -15.30
N ALA A 60 -6.65 -2.47 -15.70
CA ALA A 60 -5.57 -3.35 -15.23
C ALA A 60 -4.18 -2.70 -15.34
N GLY A 61 -3.43 -2.71 -14.26
CA GLY A 61 -2.17 -1.97 -14.14
C GLY A 61 -1.22 -2.53 -13.09
N ILE A 62 -0.43 -1.64 -12.54
CA ILE A 62 0.49 -1.92 -11.43
C ILE A 62 0.02 -1.09 -10.23
N MET A 63 -0.36 -1.77 -9.15
CA MET A 63 -0.68 -1.12 -7.87
C MET A 63 0.60 -1.05 -7.06
N VAL A 64 1.05 0.14 -6.72
CA VAL A 64 2.31 0.34 -5.99
C VAL A 64 2.04 0.91 -4.60
N GLY A 65 2.67 0.34 -3.59
CA GLY A 65 2.62 0.83 -2.22
C GLY A 65 4.02 1.04 -1.65
N TRP A 66 4.09 1.61 -0.48
CA TRP A 66 5.30 1.75 0.31
C TRP A 66 5.18 0.99 1.61
N ASN A 67 5.95 -0.05 1.79
CA ASN A 67 5.85 -0.99 2.92
C ASN A 67 4.51 -1.78 2.94
N SER A 68 3.78 -1.74 1.85
CA SER A 68 2.41 -2.24 1.73
C SER A 68 2.32 -3.76 1.69
N ALA A 69 3.39 -4.44 1.27
CA ALA A 69 3.49 -5.90 1.29
C ALA A 69 3.48 -6.49 2.71
N VAL A 70 3.86 -5.70 3.71
CA VAL A 70 3.98 -6.12 5.11
C VAL A 70 3.03 -5.37 6.04
N PHE A 71 2.42 -4.28 5.57
CA PHE A 71 1.49 -3.49 6.37
C PHE A 71 0.10 -3.36 5.72
N ASP A 72 -0.07 -2.55 4.67
CA ASP A 72 -1.39 -2.20 4.13
C ASP A 72 -2.20 -3.42 3.70
N LEU A 73 -1.60 -4.30 2.90
CA LEU A 73 -2.33 -5.46 2.35
C LEU A 73 -2.71 -6.48 3.43
N PRO A 74 -1.81 -6.92 4.33
CA PRO A 74 -2.19 -7.81 5.41
C PRO A 74 -3.14 -7.15 6.42
N PHE A 75 -3.02 -5.83 6.67
CA PHE A 75 -3.96 -5.10 7.50
C PHE A 75 -5.37 -5.14 6.92
N LEU A 76 -5.53 -4.76 5.65
CA LEU A 76 -6.80 -4.80 4.93
C LEU A 76 -7.40 -6.22 4.90
N ALA A 77 -6.57 -7.23 4.66
CA ALA A 77 -7.00 -8.63 4.64
C ALA A 77 -7.58 -9.06 6.00
N THR A 78 -6.91 -8.69 7.09
CA THR A 78 -7.37 -8.99 8.45
C THR A 78 -8.69 -8.26 8.76
N ARG A 79 -8.77 -6.96 8.44
CA ARG A 79 -9.99 -6.17 8.67
C ARG A 79 -11.18 -6.69 7.88
N ALA A 80 -10.96 -7.00 6.58
CA ALA A 80 -11.99 -7.57 5.73
C ALA A 80 -12.50 -8.90 6.29
N GLY A 81 -11.60 -9.78 6.73
CA GLY A 81 -11.97 -11.04 7.38
C GLY A 81 -12.79 -10.85 8.64
N LEU A 82 -12.40 -9.92 9.54
CA LEU A 82 -13.15 -9.61 10.76
C LEU A 82 -14.55 -9.04 10.48
N LEU A 83 -14.68 -8.27 9.40
CA LEU A 83 -15.94 -7.67 8.99
C LEU A 83 -16.79 -8.56 8.07
N GLY A 84 -16.27 -9.72 7.63
CA GLY A 84 -16.94 -10.59 6.67
C GLY A 84 -17.16 -9.92 5.31
N ILE A 85 -16.16 -9.14 4.86
CA ILE A 85 -16.13 -8.46 3.55
C ILE A 85 -15.17 -9.22 2.66
N SER A 86 -15.51 -9.40 1.39
CA SER A 86 -14.58 -9.91 0.38
C SER A 86 -13.91 -8.74 -0.34
N LEU A 87 -12.59 -8.68 -0.29
CA LEU A 87 -11.77 -7.79 -1.10
C LEU A 87 -11.24 -8.55 -2.34
N PRO A 88 -11.07 -7.90 -3.48
CA PRO A 88 -10.51 -8.54 -4.67
C PRO A 88 -8.99 -8.73 -4.57
N PHE A 89 -8.52 -9.25 -3.42
CA PHE A 89 -7.10 -9.43 -3.14
C PHE A 89 -6.72 -10.91 -3.19
N THR A 90 -5.55 -11.16 -3.77
CA THR A 90 -4.89 -12.47 -3.70
C THR A 90 -3.53 -12.25 -3.04
N LEU A 91 -3.36 -12.70 -1.82
CA LEU A 91 -2.13 -12.57 -1.05
C LEU A 91 -1.37 -13.91 -1.06
N ILE A 92 -0.10 -13.86 -1.46
CA ILE A 92 0.79 -15.03 -1.53
C ILE A 92 1.92 -14.79 -0.54
N PRO A 93 2.00 -15.57 0.56
CA PRO A 93 3.07 -15.43 1.54
C PRO A 93 4.44 -15.55 0.88
N ASP A 94 5.35 -14.63 1.18
CA ASP A 94 6.73 -14.65 0.73
C ASP A 94 7.68 -14.39 1.92
N PRO A 95 8.32 -15.44 2.47
CA PRO A 95 9.26 -15.30 3.57
C PRO A 95 10.51 -14.45 3.24
N ALA A 96 10.80 -14.21 1.97
CA ALA A 96 11.90 -13.34 1.56
C ALA A 96 11.58 -11.84 1.75
N ILE A 97 10.29 -11.49 1.85
CA ILE A 97 9.86 -10.13 2.14
C ILE A 97 9.87 -9.94 3.67
N THR A 98 10.89 -9.25 4.15
CA THR A 98 11.07 -8.96 5.58
C THR A 98 10.74 -7.51 5.87
N PRO A 99 9.99 -7.20 6.94
CA PRO A 99 9.68 -5.83 7.30
C PRO A 99 10.91 -5.12 7.86
N LYS A 100 10.92 -3.80 7.76
CA LYS A 100 11.89 -2.94 8.45
C LYS A 100 11.68 -2.97 9.96
N TYR A 101 10.45 -3.19 10.39
CA TYR A 101 10.00 -3.28 11.78
C TYR A 101 9.28 -4.62 11.99
N ASP A 102 8.68 -4.81 13.15
CA ASP A 102 7.90 -6.01 13.42
C ASP A 102 6.74 -6.20 12.44
N PHE A 103 6.35 -7.45 12.22
CA PHE A 103 5.18 -7.76 11.40
C PHE A 103 3.90 -7.29 12.08
N THR A 104 2.95 -6.84 11.25
CA THR A 104 1.59 -6.56 11.69
C THR A 104 0.91 -7.87 12.11
N PRO A 105 0.55 -8.03 13.40
CA PRO A 105 -0.17 -9.25 13.82
C PRO A 105 -1.48 -9.44 13.04
N PRO A 106 -1.90 -10.67 12.74
CA PRO A 106 -1.27 -11.95 13.08
C PRO A 106 -0.24 -12.45 12.06
N HIS A 107 0.19 -11.61 11.13
CA HIS A 107 1.05 -11.99 10.03
C HIS A 107 2.51 -12.20 10.49
N THR A 108 3.19 -13.15 9.86
CA THR A 108 4.58 -13.52 10.18
C THR A 108 5.52 -13.46 8.96
N CYS A 109 5.00 -13.05 7.81
CA CYS A 109 5.76 -12.83 6.58
C CYS A 109 5.12 -11.70 5.78
N GLY A 110 5.84 -11.16 4.82
CA GLY A 110 5.28 -10.27 3.82
C GLY A 110 4.57 -11.04 2.70
N TYR A 111 3.95 -10.31 1.80
CA TYR A 111 3.12 -10.88 0.75
C TYR A 111 3.48 -10.33 -0.61
N ARG A 112 3.51 -11.20 -1.62
CA ARG A 112 3.26 -10.79 -3.00
C ARG A 112 1.77 -10.77 -3.21
N ALA A 113 1.28 -9.89 -4.07
CA ALA A 113 -0.16 -9.75 -4.19
C ALA A 113 -0.63 -9.41 -5.61
N TYR A 114 -1.88 -9.78 -5.84
CA TYR A 114 -2.72 -9.13 -6.84
C TYR A 114 -3.83 -8.36 -6.10
N VAL A 115 -4.12 -7.18 -6.58
CA VAL A 115 -5.20 -6.32 -6.10
C VAL A 115 -6.17 -6.18 -7.27
N GLY A 116 -7.20 -7.02 -7.32
CA GLY A 116 -8.01 -7.22 -8.53
C GLY A 116 -7.15 -7.74 -9.68
N GLU A 117 -7.23 -7.07 -10.82
CA GLU A 117 -6.41 -7.35 -12.02
C GLU A 117 -5.05 -6.63 -12.00
N HIS A 118 -4.70 -5.96 -10.88
CA HIS A 118 -3.46 -5.22 -10.76
C HIS A 118 -2.40 -6.08 -10.09
N VAL A 119 -1.21 -6.10 -10.70
CA VAL A 119 -0.02 -6.63 -10.03
C VAL A 119 0.39 -5.64 -8.96
N HIS A 120 0.60 -6.13 -7.74
CA HIS A 120 1.11 -5.30 -6.66
C HIS A 120 2.64 -5.26 -6.65
N ALA A 121 3.20 -4.08 -6.38
CA ALA A 121 4.62 -3.87 -6.16
C ALA A 121 4.85 -3.00 -4.92
N ASP A 122 5.57 -3.51 -3.93
CA ASP A 122 6.07 -2.71 -2.82
C ASP A 122 7.38 -2.05 -3.24
N ILE A 123 7.32 -0.77 -3.57
CA ILE A 123 8.49 -0.05 -4.07
C ILE A 123 9.46 0.39 -2.98
N ALA A 124 9.14 0.24 -1.71
CA ALA A 124 10.08 0.52 -0.63
C ALA A 124 11.38 -0.27 -0.83
N TYR A 125 11.25 -1.56 -1.17
CA TYR A 125 12.41 -2.43 -1.39
C TYR A 125 13.23 -2.05 -2.62
N ALA A 126 12.62 -1.47 -3.65
CA ALA A 126 13.33 -0.97 -4.82
C ALA A 126 14.22 0.25 -4.51
N TYR A 127 13.90 0.97 -3.43
CA TYR A 127 14.62 2.16 -2.98
C TYR A 127 15.54 1.93 -1.78
N GLU A 128 15.60 0.74 -1.20
CA GLU A 128 16.42 0.45 -0.02
C GLU A 128 17.89 0.81 -0.22
N LEU A 129 18.47 0.32 -1.33
CA LEU A 129 19.86 0.57 -1.66
C LEU A 129 20.13 2.06 -1.98
N ASP A 130 19.19 2.72 -2.66
CA ASP A 130 19.31 4.14 -2.98
C ASP A 130 19.25 5.00 -1.71
N ALA A 131 18.35 4.68 -0.77
CA ALA A 131 18.28 5.36 0.54
C ALA A 131 19.58 5.20 1.31
N HIS A 132 20.14 3.99 1.34
CA HIS A 132 21.43 3.73 1.99
C HIS A 132 22.58 4.53 1.34
N ARG A 133 22.67 4.54 0.01
CA ARG A 133 23.72 5.28 -0.72
C ARG A 133 23.61 6.79 -0.52
N LEU A 134 22.39 7.32 -0.39
CA LEU A 134 22.15 8.73 -0.17
C LEU A 134 22.26 9.14 1.30
N GLY A 135 22.40 8.17 2.22
CA GLY A 135 22.46 8.44 3.66
C GLY A 135 21.17 8.99 4.24
N VAL A 136 20.02 8.67 3.62
CA VAL A 136 18.70 9.11 4.09
C VAL A 136 17.95 7.95 4.75
N SER A 137 16.96 8.29 5.58
CA SER A 137 16.09 7.28 6.17
C SER A 137 15.33 6.52 5.07
N TRP A 138 15.23 5.21 5.19
CA TRP A 138 14.40 4.37 4.31
C TRP A 138 12.92 4.49 4.70
N SER A 139 12.37 5.69 4.53
CA SER A 139 10.97 6.03 4.71
C SER A 139 10.46 6.75 3.48
N LEU A 140 9.16 6.64 3.21
CA LEU A 140 8.54 7.26 2.04
C LEU A 140 8.88 8.76 1.93
N LYS A 141 8.68 9.52 3.01
CA LYS A 141 8.91 10.98 3.03
C LYS A 141 10.39 11.34 2.79
N SER A 142 11.32 10.59 3.40
CA SER A 142 12.76 10.86 3.26
C SER A 142 13.25 10.56 1.84
N VAL A 143 12.82 9.43 1.27
CA VAL A 143 13.15 9.05 -0.09
C VAL A 143 12.49 10.01 -1.08
N ALA A 144 11.20 10.32 -0.92
CA ALA A 144 10.50 11.27 -1.78
C ALA A 144 11.22 12.62 -1.83
N ARG A 145 11.62 13.16 -0.67
CA ARG A 145 12.37 14.42 -0.58
C ARG A 145 13.72 14.33 -1.32
N ALA A 146 14.45 13.22 -1.15
CA ALA A 146 15.75 13.01 -1.82
C ALA A 146 15.61 12.95 -3.35
N PHE A 147 14.47 12.46 -3.85
CA PHE A 147 14.16 12.41 -5.29
C PHE A 147 13.33 13.58 -5.80
N GLY A 148 13.17 14.65 -5.00
CA GLY A 148 12.49 15.88 -5.42
C GLY A 148 10.95 15.76 -5.50
N VAL A 149 10.37 14.73 -4.91
CA VAL A 149 8.91 14.55 -4.81
C VAL A 149 8.40 15.25 -3.55
N GLN A 150 7.64 16.32 -3.76
CA GLN A 150 7.00 17.03 -2.65
C GLN A 150 5.80 16.25 -2.11
N MET A 151 5.71 16.17 -0.79
CA MET A 151 4.64 15.47 -0.08
C MET A 151 4.11 16.34 1.06
N VAL A 152 2.88 16.08 1.47
CA VAL A 152 2.30 16.65 2.68
C VAL A 152 2.97 16.01 3.88
N GLU A 153 3.41 16.82 4.81
CA GLU A 153 3.96 16.39 6.11
C GLU A 153 3.01 16.78 7.22
N VAL A 154 2.76 15.86 8.13
CA VAL A 154 1.95 16.07 9.32
C VAL A 154 2.71 15.60 10.55
N ASP A 155 2.35 16.14 11.69
CA ASP A 155 2.83 15.62 12.96
C ASP A 155 2.13 14.30 13.27
N ARG A 156 2.88 13.21 13.22
CA ARG A 156 2.33 11.85 13.42
C ARG A 156 1.79 11.63 14.84
N GLU A 157 2.29 12.36 15.83
CA GLU A 157 1.79 12.27 17.20
C GLU A 157 0.41 12.92 17.34
N ARG A 158 0.00 13.72 16.34
CA ARG A 158 -1.27 14.44 16.30
C ARG A 158 -2.18 14.01 15.14
N MET A 159 -1.96 12.83 14.57
CA MET A 159 -2.77 12.32 13.47
C MET A 159 -4.27 12.25 13.80
N GLN A 160 -4.60 11.94 15.07
CA GLN A 160 -5.98 11.88 15.56
C GLN A 160 -6.68 13.24 15.64
N GLU A 161 -5.92 14.35 15.53
CA GLU A 161 -6.47 15.71 15.55
C GLU A 161 -6.79 16.23 14.14
N LEU A 162 -6.37 15.51 13.10
CA LEU A 162 -6.64 15.90 11.70
C LEU A 162 -8.13 15.82 11.41
N SER A 163 -8.63 16.82 10.71
CA SER A 163 -9.95 16.73 10.09
C SER A 163 -9.97 15.67 8.99
N ALA A 164 -11.15 15.20 8.60
CA ALA A 164 -11.30 14.23 7.52
C ALA A 164 -10.65 14.71 6.20
N ASP A 165 -10.76 16.01 5.90
CA ASP A 165 -10.16 16.60 4.70
C ASP A 165 -8.62 16.64 4.78
N GLU A 166 -8.06 16.93 5.95
CA GLU A 166 -6.60 16.93 6.16
C GLU A 166 -6.05 15.50 6.09
N LEU A 167 -6.73 14.53 6.69
CA LEU A 167 -6.36 13.11 6.63
C LEU A 167 -6.43 12.61 5.17
N ALA A 168 -7.49 12.97 4.44
CA ALA A 168 -7.62 12.61 3.03
C ALA A 168 -6.52 13.24 2.17
N ALA A 169 -6.18 14.52 2.40
CA ALA A 169 -5.09 15.19 1.68
C ALA A 169 -3.73 14.56 1.98
N TYR A 170 -3.49 14.17 3.23
CA TYR A 170 -2.29 13.47 3.67
C TYR A 170 -2.15 12.11 2.98
N ASN A 171 -3.17 11.26 3.10
CA ASN A 171 -3.20 9.92 2.49
C ASN A 171 -3.04 10.00 0.96
N LEU A 172 -3.78 10.91 0.30
CA LEU A 172 -3.66 11.11 -1.15
C LEU A 172 -2.25 11.58 -1.55
N SER A 173 -1.59 12.37 -0.70
CA SER A 173 -0.19 12.79 -0.90
C SER A 173 0.76 11.59 -0.83
N ASP A 174 0.53 10.63 0.06
CA ASP A 174 1.37 9.45 0.22
C ASP A 174 1.18 8.49 -0.97
N ALA A 175 -0.06 8.23 -1.39
CA ALA A 175 -0.34 7.48 -2.61
C ALA A 175 0.26 8.15 -3.86
N ARG A 176 0.15 9.50 -3.98
CA ARG A 176 0.78 10.26 -5.07
C ARG A 176 2.30 10.13 -5.05
N GLY A 177 2.92 10.31 -3.90
CA GLY A 177 4.37 10.22 -3.73
C GLY A 177 4.89 8.85 -4.15
N THR A 178 4.23 7.80 -3.70
CA THR A 178 4.54 6.41 -4.05
C THR A 178 4.42 6.18 -5.57
N CYS A 179 3.34 6.64 -6.21
CA CYS A 179 3.19 6.53 -7.66
C CYS A 179 4.29 7.26 -8.42
N LEU A 180 4.65 8.49 -8.01
CA LEU A 180 5.69 9.27 -8.69
C LEU A 180 7.07 8.63 -8.53
N LEU A 181 7.38 8.09 -7.36
CA LEU A 181 8.60 7.31 -7.12
C LEU A 181 8.64 6.07 -8.01
N ALA A 182 7.55 5.29 -8.06
CA ALA A 182 7.46 4.11 -8.93
C ALA A 182 7.72 4.47 -10.40
N ARG A 183 7.14 5.55 -10.88
CA ARG A 183 7.38 6.05 -12.24
C ARG A 183 8.83 6.51 -12.45
N GLY A 184 9.46 7.07 -11.42
CA GLY A 184 10.88 7.46 -11.43
C GLY A 184 11.85 6.28 -11.58
N LEU A 185 11.42 5.06 -11.24
CA LEU A 185 12.21 3.86 -11.48
C LEU A 185 12.37 3.53 -12.98
N GLY A 186 11.43 3.98 -13.83
CA GLY A 186 11.49 3.70 -15.26
C GLY A 186 11.56 2.21 -15.57
N ASP A 187 12.55 1.78 -16.35
CA ASP A 187 12.76 0.36 -16.71
C ASP A 187 13.10 -0.50 -15.48
N ARG A 188 13.70 0.08 -14.44
CA ARG A 188 13.96 -0.64 -13.16
C ARG A 188 12.68 -1.18 -12.51
N LEU A 189 11.55 -0.53 -12.71
CA LEU A 189 10.27 -1.06 -12.21
C LEU A 189 9.88 -2.35 -12.94
N ALA A 190 10.06 -2.39 -14.26
CA ALA A 190 9.79 -3.60 -15.06
C ALA A 190 10.76 -4.72 -14.68
N ASP A 191 12.05 -4.42 -14.58
CA ASP A 191 13.09 -5.39 -14.18
C ASP A 191 12.82 -5.91 -12.75
N TRP A 192 12.38 -5.04 -11.85
CA TRP A 192 12.02 -5.42 -10.48
C TRP A 192 10.80 -6.34 -10.46
N LEU A 193 9.76 -6.03 -11.22
CA LEU A 193 8.58 -6.87 -11.37
C LEU A 193 8.92 -8.23 -11.99
N ASP A 194 9.80 -8.27 -12.99
CA ASP A 194 10.24 -9.49 -13.64
C ASP A 194 11.14 -10.35 -12.73
N SER A 195 12.06 -9.71 -11.98
CA SER A 195 12.97 -10.40 -11.05
C SER A 195 12.26 -11.02 -9.86
N HIS A 196 11.15 -10.42 -9.42
CA HIS A 196 10.29 -10.94 -8.35
C HIS A 196 9.28 -11.98 -8.88
N ARG A 197 9.50 -12.50 -10.08
CA ARG A 197 8.88 -13.69 -10.68
C ARG A 197 7.37 -13.73 -10.55
N ILE A 198 6.71 -12.70 -11.07
CA ILE A 198 5.24 -12.67 -11.14
C ILE A 198 4.69 -13.87 -11.91
N ARG A 199 5.46 -14.42 -12.87
CA ARG A 199 5.06 -15.64 -13.61
C ARG A 199 4.93 -16.88 -12.73
N GLU A 200 5.77 -17.04 -11.72
CA GLU A 200 5.64 -18.13 -10.74
C GLU A 200 4.42 -17.94 -9.81
N LEU A 201 3.96 -16.70 -9.62
CA LEU A 201 2.75 -16.42 -8.85
C LEU A 201 1.48 -16.95 -9.54
N GLU A 202 1.44 -17.02 -10.87
CA GLU A 202 0.31 -17.61 -11.59
C GLU A 202 0.21 -19.12 -11.35
N GLU A 203 1.33 -19.80 -11.20
CA GLU A 203 1.39 -21.22 -10.85
C GLU A 203 1.02 -21.47 -9.37
N MET A 204 1.34 -20.52 -8.49
CA MET A 204 1.05 -20.59 -7.04
C MET A 204 -0.37 -20.16 -6.67
N ARG A 205 -1.20 -19.72 -7.62
CA ARG A 205 -2.61 -19.32 -7.37
C ARG A 205 -3.44 -20.39 -6.64
N GLY A 206 -3.01 -21.65 -6.66
CA GLY A 206 -3.66 -22.75 -5.93
C GLY A 206 -3.49 -22.72 -4.39
N SER A 207 -2.46 -22.00 -3.87
CA SER A 207 -2.15 -21.89 -2.43
C SER A 207 -2.41 -20.48 -1.86
N ALA A 208 -2.96 -19.58 -2.66
CA ALA A 208 -3.16 -18.18 -2.29
C ALA A 208 -4.31 -18.00 -1.32
N LEU A 209 -4.11 -17.17 -0.30
CA LEU A 209 -5.19 -16.61 0.51
C LEU A 209 -6.03 -15.67 -0.36
N ARG A 210 -7.28 -16.05 -0.62
CA ARG A 210 -8.27 -15.14 -1.19
C ARG A 210 -8.96 -14.42 -0.02
N VAL A 211 -8.96 -13.12 -0.07
CA VAL A 211 -9.53 -12.25 0.95
C VAL A 211 -10.89 -11.72 0.50
#